data_eebc153c800efe9ac814ac4b822d48d6
#
_entry.id   eebc153c800efe9ac814ac4b822d48d6
#
_cell.length_a   1.000
_cell.length_b   1.000
_cell.length_c   1.000
_cell.angle_alpha   90.00
_cell.angle_beta   90.00
_cell.angle_gamma   90.00
#
_symmetry.space_group_name_H-M   'P 1'
#
loop_
_entity.id
_entity.type
_entity.pdbx_description
1 polymer ?
#
loop_
_entity_poly.entity_id
_entity_poly.type
_entity_poly.pdbx_seq_one_letter_code
_entity_poly.pdbx_strand_id
1 'polypeptide(L)'
;MAHYNQQPFFNPTVPFTGSIQGGLQDGKTITITGKVKQYAERFHVNLQCGASAGADVALHFNPRFDNHPGYVVLNTYRNSAWGAEERKYEAPFPRGSTFTLTIVVSRDKYKLMANGSHFMEYNHRIPFGQVDTISVDGGVELASISFQNPTAPYMPPQQAFPSYCPPPQAFPAMPGYSPSFVIPYKAIIPGGLYAGRNITIQGVVHPDAKRFHINLCSRSGIALHFNPRFDENTVVRNNQVQGRWGTEERSGGMPFSRGQTFMMIIMYENQFFRIIVNGVQAFTFNHRRGTSEPNDTLEVDGNVTLTSVMF
;
A
#
# COMPACT_ATOMS: atom_id res chain seq x y z
N MET A 1 10.84 20.47 3.81
CA MET A 1 10.74 19.84 2.49
C MET A 1 9.60 18.86 2.53
N ALA A 2 8.63 18.97 1.62
CA ALA A 2 7.51 18.04 1.55
C ALA A 2 8.04 16.67 1.12
N HIS A 3 7.95 15.67 1.99
CA HIS A 3 8.29 14.29 1.64
C HIS A 3 7.15 13.72 0.79
N TYR A 4 7.25 13.86 -0.53
CA TYR A 4 6.34 13.15 -1.43
C TYR A 4 6.64 11.66 -1.34
N ASN A 5 5.61 10.83 -1.11
CA ASN A 5 5.74 9.39 -1.23
C ASN A 5 6.06 9.04 -2.69
N GLN A 6 6.99 8.10 -2.87
CA GLN A 6 7.31 7.54 -4.18
C GLN A 6 6.05 6.92 -4.80
N GLN A 7 5.84 7.18 -6.10
CA GLN A 7 4.76 6.50 -6.83
C GLN A 7 4.97 4.98 -6.83
N PRO A 8 3.93 4.20 -6.59
CA PRO A 8 4.02 2.75 -6.65
C PRO A 8 4.38 2.25 -8.05
N PHE A 9 5.08 1.13 -8.13
CA PHE A 9 5.20 0.37 -9.37
C PHE A 9 3.96 -0.53 -9.51
N PHE A 10 3.27 -0.44 -10.64
CA PHE A 10 2.08 -1.25 -10.93
C PHE A 10 2.39 -2.27 -12.02
N ASN A 11 1.98 -3.52 -11.79
CA ASN A 11 2.17 -4.66 -12.69
C ASN A 11 3.59 -4.74 -13.27
N PRO A 12 4.64 -4.56 -12.46
CA PRO A 12 5.99 -4.59 -13.00
C PRO A 12 6.32 -6.00 -13.48
N THR A 13 6.98 -6.07 -14.64
CA THR A 13 7.44 -7.36 -15.20
C THR A 13 8.54 -7.95 -14.33
N VAL A 14 8.43 -9.25 -14.01
CA VAL A 14 9.46 -10.02 -13.32
C VAL A 14 10.40 -10.68 -14.35
N PRO A 15 11.75 -10.59 -14.24
CA PRO A 15 12.49 -9.94 -13.15
C PRO A 15 12.35 -8.41 -13.11
N PHE A 16 12.22 -7.88 -11.91
CA PHE A 16 12.02 -6.46 -11.64
C PHE A 16 13.17 -5.90 -10.80
N THR A 17 13.62 -4.71 -11.14
CA THR A 17 14.53 -3.90 -10.31
C THR A 17 14.07 -2.45 -10.36
N GLY A 18 13.91 -1.82 -9.21
CA GLY A 18 13.46 -0.43 -9.09
C GLY A 18 14.12 0.32 -7.94
N SER A 19 14.26 1.64 -8.11
CA SER A 19 14.82 2.49 -7.08
C SER A 19 13.84 2.76 -5.95
N ILE A 20 14.35 2.88 -4.72
CA ILE A 20 13.64 3.35 -3.54
C ILE A 20 14.02 4.82 -3.36
N GLN A 21 13.13 5.73 -3.72
CA GLN A 21 13.41 7.17 -3.65
C GLN A 21 13.69 7.60 -2.21
N GLY A 22 14.84 8.28 -2.03
CA GLY A 22 15.34 8.69 -0.72
C GLY A 22 15.87 7.55 0.15
N GLY A 23 16.04 6.34 -0.42
CA GLY A 23 16.54 5.16 0.30
C GLY A 23 15.61 4.66 1.40
N LEU A 24 16.11 3.73 2.21
CA LEU A 24 15.38 3.26 3.40
C LEU A 24 15.61 4.22 4.57
N GLN A 25 14.56 4.40 5.37
CA GLN A 25 14.55 5.19 6.59
C GLN A 25 13.81 4.42 7.69
N ASP A 26 14.13 4.70 8.95
CA ASP A 26 13.39 4.14 10.09
C ASP A 26 11.91 4.49 9.99
N GLY A 27 11.04 3.50 10.08
CA GLY A 27 9.60 3.61 9.88
C GLY A 27 9.11 3.52 8.44
N LYS A 28 10.01 3.50 7.43
CA LYS A 28 9.57 3.28 6.04
C LYS A 28 8.96 1.91 5.88
N THR A 29 7.83 1.86 5.17
CA THR A 29 7.11 0.61 4.88
C THR A 29 7.10 0.35 3.38
N ILE A 30 7.42 -0.88 2.99
CA ILE A 30 7.34 -1.37 1.60
C ILE A 30 6.28 -2.46 1.56
N THR A 31 5.30 -2.33 0.68
CA THR A 31 4.27 -3.35 0.47
C THR A 31 4.35 -3.89 -0.94
N ILE A 32 4.53 -5.20 -1.05
CA ILE A 32 4.63 -5.94 -2.31
C ILE A 32 3.41 -6.85 -2.42
N THR A 33 2.65 -6.71 -3.49
CA THR A 33 1.48 -7.56 -3.76
C THR A 33 1.64 -8.28 -5.08
N GLY A 34 1.11 -9.48 -5.16
CA GLY A 34 1.20 -10.29 -6.36
C GLY A 34 0.55 -11.66 -6.21
N LYS A 35 0.94 -12.55 -7.11
CA LYS A 35 0.48 -13.94 -7.14
C LYS A 35 1.68 -14.87 -7.29
N VAL A 36 1.76 -15.90 -6.47
CA VAL A 36 2.73 -16.99 -6.65
C VAL A 36 2.27 -17.87 -7.80
N LYS A 37 3.13 -18.12 -8.77
CA LYS A 37 2.79 -19.00 -9.93
C LYS A 37 2.53 -20.43 -9.45
N GLN A 38 1.65 -21.14 -10.15
CA GLN A 38 1.24 -22.51 -9.78
C GLN A 38 2.41 -23.49 -9.64
N TYR A 39 3.44 -23.32 -10.48
CA TYR A 39 4.61 -24.20 -10.55
C TYR A 39 5.89 -23.51 -10.05
N ALA A 40 5.75 -22.47 -9.22
CA ALA A 40 6.90 -21.78 -8.65
C ALA A 40 7.74 -22.75 -7.81
N GLU A 41 9.04 -22.80 -8.04
CA GLU A 41 9.98 -23.47 -7.17
C GLU A 41 10.41 -22.56 -6.02
N ARG A 42 10.62 -21.29 -6.34
CA ARG A 42 10.98 -20.21 -5.41
C ARG A 42 10.73 -18.83 -6.04
N PHE A 43 10.76 -17.82 -5.23
CA PHE A 43 10.96 -16.44 -5.66
C PHE A 43 11.75 -15.69 -4.60
N HIS A 44 12.23 -14.49 -4.92
CA HIS A 44 12.84 -13.65 -3.91
C HIS A 44 12.50 -12.19 -4.07
N VAL A 45 12.55 -11.49 -2.95
CA VAL A 45 12.53 -10.03 -2.85
C VAL A 45 13.82 -9.60 -2.19
N ASN A 46 14.58 -8.73 -2.84
CA ASN A 46 15.83 -8.19 -2.31
C ASN A 46 15.69 -6.69 -2.02
N LEU A 47 16.22 -6.29 -0.88
CA LEU A 47 16.56 -4.90 -0.58
C LEU A 47 18.06 -4.75 -0.69
N GLN A 48 18.54 -3.95 -1.65
CA GLN A 48 19.96 -3.93 -2.04
C GLN A 48 20.54 -2.52 -2.15
N CYS A 49 21.86 -2.46 -2.13
CA CYS A 49 22.65 -1.23 -2.20
C CYS A 49 23.05 -0.97 -3.65
N GLY A 50 22.15 -0.35 -4.42
CA GLY A 50 22.33 -0.12 -5.85
C GLY A 50 21.73 -1.20 -6.74
N ALA A 51 21.62 -0.91 -8.05
CA ALA A 51 20.98 -1.73 -9.06
C ALA A 51 21.97 -2.60 -9.89
N SER A 52 23.27 -2.53 -9.61
CA SER A 52 24.29 -3.26 -10.35
C SER A 52 24.26 -4.76 -10.08
N ALA A 53 24.66 -5.55 -11.06
CA ALA A 53 24.87 -6.98 -10.87
C ALA A 53 25.94 -7.21 -9.78
N GLY A 54 25.61 -8.03 -8.75
CA GLY A 54 26.51 -8.27 -7.61
C GLY A 54 26.46 -7.21 -6.51
N ALA A 55 25.52 -6.25 -6.56
CA ALA A 55 25.29 -5.32 -5.46
C ALA A 55 25.04 -6.04 -4.14
N ASP A 56 25.48 -5.45 -3.04
CA ASP A 56 25.23 -5.98 -1.70
C ASP A 56 23.70 -6.01 -1.43
N VAL A 57 23.20 -7.11 -0.89
CA VAL A 57 21.79 -7.33 -0.55
C VAL A 57 21.65 -7.32 0.97
N ALA A 58 21.00 -6.28 1.50
CA ALA A 58 20.80 -6.12 2.93
C ALA A 58 19.73 -7.09 3.47
N LEU A 59 18.71 -7.38 2.68
CA LEU A 59 17.68 -8.37 2.96
C LEU A 59 17.37 -9.15 1.70
N HIS A 60 17.58 -10.46 1.74
CA HIS A 60 17.10 -11.44 0.79
C HIS A 60 15.95 -12.22 1.43
N PHE A 61 14.72 -11.97 0.98
CA PHE A 61 13.53 -12.70 1.41
C PHE A 61 13.19 -13.74 0.33
N ASN A 62 13.31 -15.03 0.65
CA ASN A 62 13.25 -16.09 -0.35
C ASN A 62 12.35 -17.26 0.08
N PRO A 63 11.04 -17.21 -0.26
CA PRO A 63 10.17 -18.39 -0.17
C PRO A 63 10.59 -19.48 -1.15
N ARG A 64 10.68 -20.71 -0.64
CA ARG A 64 11.06 -21.94 -1.36
C ARG A 64 9.97 -22.98 -1.19
N PHE A 65 9.62 -23.64 -2.31
CA PHE A 65 8.52 -24.59 -2.37
C PHE A 65 8.97 -26.00 -2.76
N ASP A 66 10.27 -26.27 -2.72
CA ASP A 66 10.90 -27.56 -3.04
C ASP A 66 10.53 -28.67 -2.04
N ASN A 67 10.14 -28.31 -0.81
CA ASN A 67 9.64 -29.22 0.21
C ASN A 67 8.22 -28.84 0.64
N HIS A 68 7.44 -29.82 1.08
CA HIS A 68 6.10 -29.53 1.64
C HIS A 68 6.20 -29.39 3.19
N PRO A 69 5.66 -28.31 3.77
CA PRO A 69 4.78 -27.27 3.22
C PRO A 69 5.50 -26.09 2.56
N GLY A 70 6.83 -26.11 2.44
CA GLY A 70 7.67 -25.01 2.02
C GLY A 70 8.29 -24.26 3.21
N TYR A 71 9.19 -23.35 2.92
CA TYR A 71 9.89 -22.56 3.96
C TYR A 71 10.38 -21.24 3.37
N VAL A 72 10.72 -20.30 4.26
CA VAL A 72 11.29 -19.01 3.86
C VAL A 72 12.73 -18.93 4.38
N VAL A 73 13.61 -18.46 3.50
CA VAL A 73 15.01 -18.14 3.84
C VAL A 73 15.18 -16.63 3.86
N LEU A 74 15.80 -16.13 4.93
CA LEU A 74 16.30 -14.76 5.02
C LEU A 74 17.84 -14.80 5.03
N ASN A 75 18.47 -13.91 4.28
CA ASN A 75 19.93 -13.81 4.26
C ASN A 75 20.39 -12.40 3.83
N THR A 76 21.69 -12.19 3.93
CA THR A 76 22.40 -10.99 3.46
C THR A 76 23.51 -11.43 2.51
N TYR A 77 23.65 -10.76 1.37
CA TYR A 77 24.81 -10.89 0.48
C TYR A 77 25.68 -9.64 0.63
N ARG A 78 26.92 -9.84 0.98
CA ARG A 78 27.88 -8.76 1.20
C ARG A 78 29.29 -9.17 0.81
N ASN A 79 30.01 -8.25 0.16
CA ASN A 79 31.39 -8.51 -0.29
C ASN A 79 31.51 -9.80 -1.12
N SER A 80 30.59 -10.01 -2.06
CA SER A 80 30.50 -11.17 -2.95
C SER A 80 30.29 -12.52 -2.24
N ALA A 81 29.75 -12.53 -1.03
CA ALA A 81 29.48 -13.75 -0.26
C ALA A 81 28.11 -13.70 0.44
N TRP A 82 27.40 -14.83 0.46
CA TRP A 82 26.22 -15.01 1.28
C TRP A 82 26.59 -15.24 2.74
N GLY A 83 25.85 -14.64 3.65
CA GLY A 83 25.96 -14.86 5.08
C GLY A 83 25.26 -16.13 5.55
N ALA A 84 25.07 -16.26 6.86
CA ALA A 84 24.32 -17.36 7.45
C ALA A 84 22.81 -17.19 7.18
N GLU A 85 22.17 -18.24 6.66
CA GLU A 85 20.73 -18.25 6.41
C GLU A 85 19.94 -18.31 7.73
N GLU A 86 18.87 -17.52 7.82
CA GLU A 86 17.81 -17.68 8.81
C GLU A 86 16.61 -18.32 8.13
N ARG A 87 16.08 -19.40 8.67
CA ARG A 87 15.01 -20.18 8.03
C ARG A 87 13.78 -20.26 8.93
N LYS A 88 12.60 -20.07 8.31
CA LYS A 88 11.31 -20.39 8.93
C LYS A 88 10.61 -21.44 8.09
N TYR A 89 10.36 -22.60 8.69
CA TYR A 89 9.70 -23.74 8.03
C TYR A 89 8.19 -23.57 8.00
N GLU A 90 7.77 -22.53 7.32
CA GLU A 90 6.38 -22.13 7.10
C GLU A 90 6.28 -21.46 5.72
N ALA A 91 5.27 -21.82 4.95
CA ALA A 91 4.99 -21.23 3.64
C ALA A 91 3.82 -20.25 3.75
N PRO A 92 4.09 -18.94 3.97
CA PRO A 92 3.02 -17.96 4.15
C PRO A 92 2.28 -17.63 2.86
N PHE A 93 2.86 -17.99 1.71
CA PHE A 93 2.36 -17.68 0.37
C PHE A 93 2.22 -18.96 -0.45
N PRO A 94 1.07 -19.66 -0.43
CA PRO A 94 0.87 -20.88 -1.21
C PRO A 94 1.00 -20.64 -2.71
N ARG A 95 1.45 -21.68 -3.46
CA ARG A 95 1.43 -21.68 -4.92
C ARG A 95 0.03 -21.42 -5.44
N GLY A 96 -0.09 -20.66 -6.53
CA GLY A 96 -1.36 -20.30 -7.15
C GLY A 96 -2.15 -19.22 -6.41
N SER A 97 -1.72 -18.82 -5.21
CA SER A 97 -2.42 -17.84 -4.38
C SER A 97 -1.82 -16.44 -4.53
N THR A 98 -2.65 -15.45 -4.28
CA THR A 98 -2.20 -14.06 -4.13
C THR A 98 -1.50 -13.89 -2.78
N PHE A 99 -0.60 -12.90 -2.74
CA PHE A 99 0.14 -12.59 -1.52
C PHE A 99 0.28 -11.08 -1.31
N THR A 100 0.45 -10.72 -0.05
CA THR A 100 0.90 -9.41 0.37
C THR A 100 2.07 -9.58 1.33
N LEU A 101 3.26 -9.13 0.92
CA LEU A 101 4.43 -9.01 1.77
C LEU A 101 4.59 -7.55 2.17
N THR A 102 4.60 -7.26 3.47
CA THR A 102 4.90 -5.94 3.99
C THR A 102 6.21 -5.98 4.77
N ILE A 103 7.15 -5.11 4.41
CA ILE A 103 8.44 -4.94 5.05
C ILE A 103 8.43 -3.59 5.76
N VAL A 104 8.47 -3.60 7.08
CA VAL A 104 8.60 -2.38 7.90
C VAL A 104 10.04 -2.25 8.33
N VAL A 105 10.68 -1.15 7.97
CA VAL A 105 12.04 -0.82 8.39
C VAL A 105 11.97 -0.25 9.81
N SER A 106 12.62 -0.91 10.75
CA SER A 106 12.80 -0.39 12.11
C SER A 106 14.29 -0.12 12.34
N ARG A 107 14.63 0.61 13.38
CA ARG A 107 16.00 1.01 13.70
C ARG A 107 17.00 -0.16 13.71
N ASP A 108 16.58 -1.33 14.24
CA ASP A 108 17.47 -2.47 14.46
C ASP A 108 17.19 -3.64 13.51
N LYS A 109 16.03 -3.66 12.85
CA LYS A 109 15.56 -4.82 12.10
C LYS A 109 14.54 -4.50 11.01
N TYR A 110 14.40 -5.41 10.07
CA TYR A 110 13.22 -5.50 9.20
C TYR A 110 12.14 -6.34 9.88
N LYS A 111 10.90 -5.83 9.96
CA LYS A 111 9.73 -6.60 10.38
C LYS A 111 8.97 -7.03 9.14
N LEU A 112 8.78 -8.32 8.98
CA LEU A 112 8.16 -8.93 7.82
C LEU A 112 6.76 -9.40 8.18
N MET A 113 5.78 -8.93 7.43
CA MET A 113 4.39 -9.33 7.58
C MET A 113 3.92 -10.04 6.32
N ALA A 114 3.28 -11.17 6.49
CA ALA A 114 2.68 -11.95 5.42
C ALA A 114 1.16 -11.88 5.51
N ASN A 115 0.50 -11.41 4.45
CA ASN A 115 -0.96 -11.27 4.37
C ASN A 115 -1.57 -10.55 5.59
N GLY A 116 -0.89 -9.48 6.05
CA GLY A 116 -1.32 -8.64 7.18
C GLY A 116 -0.93 -9.16 8.57
N SER A 117 -0.40 -10.39 8.70
CA SER A 117 0.03 -10.97 9.98
C SER A 117 1.55 -10.92 10.14
N HIS A 118 2.02 -10.73 11.38
CA HIS A 118 3.46 -10.81 11.67
C HIS A 118 3.99 -12.17 11.27
N PHE A 119 5.10 -12.17 10.51
CA PHE A 119 5.70 -13.39 10.00
C PHE A 119 7.09 -13.65 10.56
N MET A 120 8.04 -12.74 10.31
CA MET A 120 9.43 -12.84 10.78
C MET A 120 10.01 -11.46 11.06
N GLU A 121 11.11 -11.44 11.80
CA GLU A 121 11.99 -10.27 11.94
C GLU A 121 13.40 -10.64 11.46
N TYR A 122 14.14 -9.68 10.94
CA TYR A 122 15.52 -9.86 10.46
C TYR A 122 16.38 -8.68 10.90
N ASN A 123 17.37 -8.93 11.74
CA ASN A 123 18.28 -7.89 12.22
C ASN A 123 19.16 -7.36 11.09
N HIS A 124 19.39 -6.06 11.07
CA HIS A 124 20.24 -5.45 10.05
C HIS A 124 21.66 -5.97 10.13
N ARG A 125 22.17 -6.54 9.05
CA ARG A 125 23.58 -6.93 8.86
C ARG A 125 24.32 -5.91 7.98
N ILE A 126 23.56 -5.12 7.22
CA ILE A 126 24.00 -3.93 6.47
C ILE A 126 23.12 -2.77 6.97
N PRO A 127 23.69 -1.59 7.24
CA PRO A 127 22.89 -0.42 7.62
C PRO A 127 21.81 -0.13 6.59
N PHE A 128 20.56 -0.04 7.01
CA PHE A 128 19.42 0.16 6.09
C PHE A 128 19.53 1.47 5.29
N GLY A 129 20.21 2.48 5.81
CA GLY A 129 20.45 3.75 5.09
C GLY A 129 21.31 3.63 3.83
N GLN A 130 21.96 2.47 3.60
CA GLN A 130 22.70 2.19 2.36
C GLN A 130 21.79 1.58 1.27
N VAL A 131 20.58 1.19 1.62
CA VAL A 131 19.64 0.52 0.71
C VAL A 131 18.82 1.54 -0.05
N ASP A 132 18.89 1.48 -1.38
CA ASP A 132 18.21 2.38 -2.30
C ASP A 132 17.49 1.67 -3.45
N THR A 133 17.52 0.34 -3.47
CA THR A 133 17.01 -0.48 -4.57
C THR A 133 16.25 -1.68 -4.05
N ILE A 134 15.15 -2.02 -4.73
CA ILE A 134 14.39 -3.25 -4.54
C ILE A 134 14.43 -4.07 -5.82
N SER A 135 14.63 -5.39 -5.70
CA SER A 135 14.46 -6.31 -6.82
C SER A 135 13.58 -7.49 -6.46
N VAL A 136 12.87 -8.01 -7.46
CA VAL A 136 12.00 -9.21 -7.33
C VAL A 136 12.24 -10.10 -8.52
N ASP A 137 12.49 -11.39 -8.26
CA ASP A 137 12.66 -12.38 -9.31
C ASP A 137 12.13 -13.76 -8.89
N GLY A 138 11.86 -14.63 -9.88
CA GLY A 138 11.40 -15.99 -9.70
C GLY A 138 9.93 -16.21 -10.04
N GLY A 139 9.33 -17.20 -9.38
CA GLY A 139 8.01 -17.72 -9.71
C GLY A 139 6.83 -16.88 -9.23
N VAL A 140 6.83 -15.56 -9.49
CA VAL A 140 5.72 -14.65 -9.12
C VAL A 140 5.27 -13.77 -10.29
N GLU A 141 4.07 -13.26 -10.16
CA GLU A 141 3.54 -12.13 -10.92
C GLU A 141 3.26 -11.01 -9.92
N LEU A 142 3.76 -9.82 -10.21
CA LEU A 142 3.59 -8.67 -9.34
C LEU A 142 2.37 -7.85 -9.75
N ALA A 143 1.55 -7.47 -8.79
CA ALA A 143 0.48 -6.50 -8.98
C ALA A 143 0.94 -5.09 -8.62
N SER A 144 1.66 -4.93 -7.49
CA SER A 144 2.21 -3.62 -7.11
C SER A 144 3.37 -3.72 -6.13
N ILE A 145 4.22 -2.67 -6.13
CA ILE A 145 5.19 -2.39 -5.07
C ILE A 145 4.97 -0.94 -4.65
N SER A 146 4.60 -0.71 -3.41
CA SER A 146 4.33 0.62 -2.85
C SER A 146 5.24 0.94 -1.68
N PHE A 147 5.49 2.24 -1.47
CA PHE A 147 6.40 2.75 -0.47
C PHE A 147 5.69 3.80 0.38
N GLN A 148 5.78 3.68 1.68
CA GLN A 148 5.29 4.68 2.63
C GLN A 148 6.46 5.20 3.45
N ASN A 149 6.62 6.52 3.47
CA ASN A 149 7.57 7.16 4.35
C ASN A 149 7.05 7.14 5.80
N PRO A 150 7.95 7.15 6.81
CA PRO A 150 7.53 7.26 8.19
C PRO A 150 6.73 8.55 8.37
N THR A 151 5.56 8.44 8.98
CA THR A 151 4.88 9.61 9.55
C THR A 151 5.73 10.10 10.70
N ALA A 152 6.11 11.37 10.70
CA ALA A 152 6.84 11.95 11.83
C ALA A 152 6.06 11.66 13.13
N PRO A 153 6.72 11.17 14.20
CA PRO A 153 6.02 10.95 15.45
C PRO A 153 5.45 12.29 15.92
N TYR A 154 4.17 12.33 16.25
CA TYR A 154 3.55 13.44 16.96
C TYR A 154 4.26 13.55 18.31
N MET A 155 5.19 14.49 18.43
CA MET A 155 5.68 14.92 19.72
C MET A 155 4.63 15.87 20.31
N PRO A 156 3.95 15.52 21.40
CA PRO A 156 3.12 16.49 22.09
C PRO A 156 4.01 17.68 22.50
N PRO A 157 3.52 18.91 22.43
CA PRO A 157 4.31 20.06 22.84
C PRO A 157 4.75 19.87 24.29
N GLN A 158 6.06 19.76 24.51
CA GLN A 158 6.61 19.78 25.86
C GLN A 158 6.22 21.12 26.50
N GLN A 159 5.54 21.04 27.63
CA GLN A 159 5.30 22.22 28.49
C GLN A 159 6.65 22.82 28.83
N ALA A 160 6.96 23.97 28.24
CA ALA A 160 8.13 24.73 28.56
C ALA A 160 7.92 25.37 29.94
N PHE A 161 8.83 25.08 30.86
CA PHE A 161 8.99 25.89 32.09
C PHE A 161 9.41 27.29 31.68
N PRO A 162 8.93 28.35 32.39
CA PRO A 162 9.18 29.74 31.98
C PRO A 162 10.62 30.15 32.28
N SER A 163 11.43 30.29 31.23
CA SER A 163 12.66 31.06 31.28
C SER A 163 12.45 32.38 30.56
N TYR A 164 12.57 33.47 31.33
CA TYR A 164 12.37 34.84 30.86
C TYR A 164 13.51 35.26 29.92
N CYS A 165 13.20 35.44 28.64
CA CYS A 165 14.01 36.19 27.67
C CYS A 165 13.08 37.04 26.79
N PRO A 166 13.42 38.32 26.51
CA PRO A 166 12.53 39.19 25.74
C PRO A 166 12.47 38.82 24.25
N PRO A 167 11.36 39.15 23.55
CA PRO A 167 11.02 38.55 22.28
C PRO A 167 11.73 39.18 21.08
N PRO A 168 12.21 38.38 20.11
CA PRO A 168 12.30 38.80 18.72
C PRO A 168 10.94 38.61 18.03
N GLN A 169 10.59 39.55 17.18
CA GLN A 169 9.29 39.63 16.51
C GLN A 169 8.96 38.36 15.72
N ALA A 170 7.76 37.84 15.99
CA ALA A 170 7.22 36.64 15.37
C ALA A 170 6.76 36.94 13.94
N PHE A 171 7.31 36.17 12.99
CA PHE A 171 6.62 35.90 11.72
C PHE A 171 5.55 34.82 12.00
N PRO A 172 4.33 34.95 11.42
CA PRO A 172 3.31 33.95 11.65
C PRO A 172 3.72 32.61 11.06
N ALA A 173 3.82 31.60 11.92
CA ALA A 173 4.02 30.21 11.50
C ALA A 173 2.80 29.75 10.70
N MET A 174 3.01 29.38 9.45
CA MET A 174 1.99 28.67 8.69
C MET A 174 1.69 27.34 9.38
N PRO A 175 0.40 26.95 9.54
CA PRO A 175 0.04 25.65 10.10
C PRO A 175 0.59 24.56 9.21
N GLY A 176 1.42 23.68 9.78
CA GLY A 176 1.83 22.44 9.13
C GLY A 176 0.60 21.57 8.91
N TYR A 177 0.16 21.41 7.67
CA TYR A 177 -0.86 20.46 7.28
C TYR A 177 -0.28 19.05 7.41
N SER A 178 -0.51 18.39 8.54
CA SER A 178 -0.54 16.93 8.59
C SER A 178 -1.83 16.50 7.91
N PRO A 179 -1.82 15.64 6.88
CA PRO A 179 -3.07 15.14 6.30
C PRO A 179 -3.80 14.34 7.39
N SER A 180 -4.82 14.97 7.96
CA SER A 180 -5.71 14.31 8.90
C SER A 180 -6.67 13.44 8.08
N PHE A 181 -6.53 12.11 8.19
CA PHE A 181 -7.48 11.15 7.61
C PHE A 181 -8.72 10.99 8.51
N VAL A 182 -9.25 12.11 9.01
CA VAL A 182 -10.49 12.09 9.81
C VAL A 182 -11.65 11.70 8.89
N ILE A 183 -12.43 10.72 9.30
CA ILE A 183 -13.65 10.30 8.63
C ILE A 183 -14.82 11.17 9.14
N PRO A 184 -15.66 11.72 8.25
CA PRO A 184 -15.63 11.62 6.79
C PRO A 184 -14.44 12.33 6.15
N TYR A 185 -13.72 11.62 5.29
CA TYR A 185 -12.56 12.14 4.58
C TYR A 185 -12.97 12.65 3.20
N LYS A 186 -12.48 13.83 2.83
CA LYS A 186 -12.68 14.41 1.51
C LYS A 186 -11.40 15.06 1.02
N ALA A 187 -11.00 14.76 -0.21
CA ALA A 187 -9.80 15.31 -0.84
C ALA A 187 -10.03 15.63 -2.33
N ILE A 188 -9.39 16.69 -2.78
CA ILE A 188 -9.32 17.00 -4.20
C ILE A 188 -8.24 16.15 -4.85
N ILE A 189 -8.54 15.52 -5.97
CA ILE A 189 -7.60 14.79 -6.81
C ILE A 189 -6.89 15.81 -7.71
N PRO A 190 -5.61 16.11 -7.50
CA PRO A 190 -4.92 17.15 -8.27
C PRO A 190 -4.95 16.85 -9.78
N GLY A 191 -5.52 17.72 -10.60
CA GLY A 191 -5.66 17.51 -12.05
C GLY A 191 -6.77 16.54 -12.47
N GLY A 192 -7.60 16.07 -11.53
CA GLY A 192 -8.71 15.14 -11.80
C GLY A 192 -8.29 13.74 -12.20
N LEU A 193 -9.26 12.88 -12.50
CA LEU A 193 -9.02 11.52 -13.02
C LEU A 193 -8.97 11.53 -14.54
N TYR A 194 -7.99 10.81 -15.08
CA TYR A 194 -7.82 10.54 -16.51
C TYR A 194 -7.34 9.11 -16.70
N ALA A 195 -7.44 8.57 -17.91
CA ALA A 195 -7.07 7.19 -18.21
C ALA A 195 -5.60 6.91 -17.86
N GLY A 196 -5.38 5.83 -17.12
CA GLY A 196 -4.09 5.42 -16.57
C GLY A 196 -3.79 5.97 -15.18
N ARG A 197 -4.62 6.89 -14.63
CA ARG A 197 -4.44 7.38 -13.27
C ARG A 197 -4.97 6.40 -12.23
N ASN A 198 -4.25 6.31 -11.11
CA ASN A 198 -4.57 5.41 -10.03
C ASN A 198 -4.77 6.18 -8.72
N ILE A 199 -5.67 5.68 -7.88
CA ILE A 199 -5.83 6.11 -6.49
C ILE A 199 -5.54 4.91 -5.61
N THR A 200 -4.60 5.06 -4.68
CA THR A 200 -4.30 4.03 -3.68
C THR A 200 -4.83 4.48 -2.33
N ILE A 201 -5.64 3.63 -1.70
CA ILE A 201 -6.27 3.87 -0.41
C ILE A 201 -5.88 2.73 0.51
N GLN A 202 -5.33 3.06 1.68
CA GLN A 202 -5.03 2.09 2.71
C GLN A 202 -5.77 2.45 4.00
N GLY A 203 -6.17 1.43 4.73
CA GLY A 203 -6.90 1.63 5.96
C GLY A 203 -7.12 0.35 6.74
N VAL A 204 -7.87 0.49 7.82
CA VAL A 204 -8.29 -0.61 8.69
C VAL A 204 -9.81 -0.60 8.75
N VAL A 205 -10.44 -1.72 8.48
CA VAL A 205 -11.88 -1.90 8.69
C VAL A 205 -12.14 -2.03 10.19
N HIS A 206 -13.11 -1.29 10.73
CA HIS A 206 -13.43 -1.40 12.15
C HIS A 206 -13.90 -2.82 12.52
N PRO A 207 -13.59 -3.31 13.73
CA PRO A 207 -14.00 -4.66 14.16
C PRO A 207 -15.52 -4.90 14.16
N ASP A 208 -16.28 -3.84 14.36
CA ASP A 208 -17.74 -3.83 14.39
C ASP A 208 -18.37 -3.23 13.12
N ALA A 209 -17.57 -3.08 12.04
CA ALA A 209 -18.00 -2.42 10.82
C ALA A 209 -19.31 -3.03 10.26
N LYS A 210 -20.27 -2.17 9.98
CA LYS A 210 -21.48 -2.51 9.20
C LYS A 210 -21.22 -2.21 7.73
N ARG A 211 -20.70 -1.03 7.43
CA ARG A 211 -20.37 -0.59 6.06
C ARG A 211 -19.41 0.57 6.06
N PHE A 212 -18.75 0.77 4.95
CA PHE A 212 -18.10 2.03 4.59
C PHE A 212 -18.30 2.29 3.10
N HIS A 213 -17.97 3.49 2.63
CA HIS A 213 -18.02 3.77 1.20
C HIS A 213 -16.87 4.66 0.75
N ILE A 214 -16.54 4.53 -0.52
CA ILE A 214 -15.58 5.34 -1.24
C ILE A 214 -16.28 5.90 -2.46
N ASN A 215 -16.30 7.22 -2.63
CA ASN A 215 -16.91 7.90 -3.76
C ASN A 215 -15.85 8.60 -4.59
N LEU A 216 -15.96 8.48 -5.90
CA LEU A 216 -15.27 9.33 -6.87
C LEU A 216 -16.31 10.27 -7.45
N CYS A 217 -16.15 11.57 -7.14
CA CYS A 217 -17.15 12.59 -7.43
C CYS A 217 -16.67 13.58 -8.49
N SER A 218 -17.64 14.08 -9.24
CA SER A 218 -17.55 15.28 -10.07
C SER A 218 -18.59 16.29 -9.59
N ARG A 219 -18.66 17.46 -10.22
CA ARG A 219 -19.72 18.45 -9.93
C ARG A 219 -21.12 17.94 -10.27
N SER A 220 -21.25 17.02 -11.23
CA SER A 220 -22.52 16.47 -11.69
C SER A 220 -23.02 15.28 -10.87
N GLY A 221 -22.19 14.70 -9.99
CA GLY A 221 -22.57 13.58 -9.15
C GLY A 221 -21.41 12.64 -8.80
N ILE A 222 -21.72 11.38 -8.54
CA ILE A 222 -20.79 10.32 -8.16
C ILE A 222 -20.59 9.38 -9.34
N ALA A 223 -19.39 9.33 -9.89
CA ALA A 223 -19.06 8.44 -10.99
C ALA A 223 -18.88 7.00 -10.55
N LEU A 224 -18.29 6.80 -9.34
CA LEU A 224 -18.17 5.51 -8.68
C LEU A 224 -18.52 5.66 -7.21
N HIS A 225 -19.56 4.97 -6.78
CA HIS A 225 -19.87 4.67 -5.39
C HIS A 225 -19.48 3.21 -5.11
N PHE A 226 -18.46 3.00 -4.29
CA PHE A 226 -17.97 1.69 -3.91
C PHE A 226 -18.27 1.47 -2.42
N ASN A 227 -19.17 0.52 -2.11
CA ASN A 227 -19.74 0.38 -0.78
C ASN A 227 -19.72 -1.06 -0.27
N PRO A 228 -18.66 -1.46 0.45
CA PRO A 228 -18.66 -2.71 1.21
C PRO A 228 -19.69 -2.69 2.33
N ARG A 229 -20.58 -3.70 2.35
CA ARG A 229 -21.64 -3.92 3.34
C ARG A 229 -21.42 -5.26 4.01
N PHE A 230 -20.91 -5.25 5.24
CA PHE A 230 -20.50 -6.45 5.97
C PHE A 230 -21.68 -7.27 6.50
N ASP A 231 -22.79 -6.63 6.75
CA ASP A 231 -24.05 -7.27 7.14
C ASP A 231 -24.73 -7.99 5.97
N GLU A 232 -24.50 -7.53 4.73
CA GLU A 232 -24.99 -8.16 3.50
C GLU A 232 -23.92 -9.07 2.84
N ASN A 233 -22.70 -9.12 3.38
CA ASN A 233 -21.53 -9.82 2.83
C ASN A 233 -21.30 -9.54 1.34
N THR A 234 -21.45 -8.28 0.94
CA THR A 234 -21.37 -7.87 -0.46
C THR A 234 -20.75 -6.48 -0.61
N VAL A 235 -20.20 -6.22 -1.79
CA VAL A 235 -19.76 -4.87 -2.19
C VAL A 235 -20.72 -4.35 -3.25
N VAL A 236 -21.42 -3.28 -2.90
CA VAL A 236 -22.30 -2.58 -3.84
C VAL A 236 -21.50 -1.56 -4.61
N ARG A 237 -21.64 -1.55 -5.94
CA ARG A 237 -21.10 -0.52 -6.81
C ARG A 237 -22.24 0.16 -7.55
N ASN A 238 -22.18 1.49 -7.64
CA ASN A 238 -23.21 2.31 -8.27
C ASN A 238 -22.65 3.65 -8.73
N ASN A 239 -23.45 4.44 -9.40
CA ASN A 239 -23.22 5.85 -9.70
C ASN A 239 -24.42 6.68 -9.31
N GLN A 240 -24.22 8.00 -9.19
CA GLN A 240 -25.30 8.94 -8.97
C GLN A 240 -25.15 10.11 -9.95
N VAL A 241 -26.20 10.47 -10.65
CA VAL A 241 -26.23 11.61 -11.59
C VAL A 241 -27.38 12.53 -11.22
N GLN A 242 -27.09 13.81 -11.00
CA GLN A 242 -28.09 14.81 -10.59
C GLN A 242 -28.95 14.34 -9.40
N GLY A 243 -28.32 13.73 -8.39
CA GLY A 243 -28.99 13.25 -7.19
C GLY A 243 -29.74 11.91 -7.32
N ARG A 244 -29.78 11.31 -8.52
CA ARG A 244 -30.48 10.04 -8.77
C ARG A 244 -29.49 8.88 -8.86
N TRP A 245 -29.69 7.84 -8.04
CA TRP A 245 -28.92 6.62 -8.08
C TRP A 245 -29.23 5.78 -9.31
N GLY A 246 -28.21 5.18 -9.89
CA GLY A 246 -28.33 4.19 -10.94
C GLY A 246 -28.66 2.79 -10.41
N THR A 247 -28.48 1.77 -11.24
CA THR A 247 -28.69 0.36 -10.86
C THR A 247 -27.48 -0.14 -10.10
N GLU A 248 -27.69 -0.76 -8.92
CA GLU A 248 -26.62 -1.38 -8.13
C GLU A 248 -26.04 -2.62 -8.81
N GLU A 249 -24.71 -2.73 -8.78
CA GLU A 249 -23.98 -3.95 -9.09
C GLU A 249 -23.51 -4.60 -7.79
N ARG A 250 -23.81 -5.88 -7.58
CA ARG A 250 -23.57 -6.60 -6.31
C ARG A 250 -22.71 -7.86 -6.46
N SER A 251 -22.33 -8.23 -7.69
CA SER A 251 -21.50 -9.42 -7.95
C SER A 251 -20.07 -9.24 -7.45
N GLY A 252 -19.34 -10.33 -7.14
CA GLY A 252 -17.90 -10.35 -6.86
C GLY A 252 -17.51 -10.54 -5.39
N GLY A 253 -18.48 -10.73 -4.47
CA GLY A 253 -18.21 -11.08 -3.07
C GLY A 253 -17.69 -9.92 -2.20
N MET A 254 -17.07 -10.27 -1.05
CA MET A 254 -16.56 -9.34 -0.03
C MET A 254 -15.04 -9.57 0.18
N PRO A 255 -14.17 -8.74 -0.41
CA PRO A 255 -12.71 -8.90 -0.26
C PRO A 255 -12.14 -8.26 1.02
N PHE A 256 -12.99 -7.66 1.85
CA PHE A 256 -12.59 -7.03 3.10
C PHE A 256 -13.02 -7.87 4.30
N SER A 257 -12.26 -7.78 5.40
CA SER A 257 -12.60 -8.42 6.67
C SER A 257 -12.59 -7.40 7.79
N ARG A 258 -13.55 -7.53 8.73
CA ARG A 258 -13.60 -6.69 9.94
C ARG A 258 -12.30 -6.81 10.75
N GLY A 259 -11.84 -5.70 11.30
CA GLY A 259 -10.61 -5.62 12.08
C GLY A 259 -9.31 -5.75 11.27
N GLN A 260 -9.37 -5.92 9.96
CA GLN A 260 -8.20 -6.13 9.12
C GLN A 260 -7.81 -4.88 8.34
N THR A 261 -6.51 -4.75 8.11
CA THR A 261 -5.96 -3.77 7.17
C THR A 261 -6.32 -4.13 5.74
N PHE A 262 -6.45 -3.12 4.89
CA PHE A 262 -6.61 -3.31 3.46
C PHE A 262 -5.77 -2.29 2.68
N MET A 263 -5.41 -2.69 1.47
CA MET A 263 -4.94 -1.80 0.42
C MET A 263 -5.86 -1.93 -0.79
N MET A 264 -6.41 -0.82 -1.23
CA MET A 264 -7.28 -0.75 -2.40
C MET A 264 -6.67 0.18 -3.43
N ILE A 265 -6.68 -0.24 -4.69
CA ILE A 265 -6.25 0.57 -5.82
C ILE A 265 -7.44 0.71 -6.77
N ILE A 266 -7.81 1.94 -7.07
CA ILE A 266 -8.79 2.26 -8.11
C ILE A 266 -8.04 2.81 -9.30
N MET A 267 -8.04 2.08 -10.41
CA MET A 267 -7.43 2.48 -11.68
C MET A 267 -8.52 3.01 -12.59
N TYR A 268 -8.35 4.24 -13.09
CA TYR A 268 -9.24 4.83 -14.08
C TYR A 268 -8.80 4.41 -15.48
N GLU A 269 -9.56 3.53 -16.11
CA GLU A 269 -9.34 3.07 -17.48
C GLU A 269 -10.27 3.82 -18.46
N ASN A 270 -10.06 3.66 -19.76
CA ASN A 270 -10.87 4.39 -20.76
C ASN A 270 -12.38 4.11 -20.69
N GLN A 271 -12.77 2.90 -20.29
CA GLN A 271 -14.17 2.47 -20.30
C GLN A 271 -14.73 2.05 -18.94
N PHE A 272 -13.85 1.84 -17.94
CA PHE A 272 -14.25 1.32 -16.63
C PHE A 272 -13.25 1.71 -15.55
N PHE A 273 -13.70 1.61 -14.31
CA PHE A 273 -12.83 1.56 -13.13
C PHE A 273 -12.40 0.11 -12.89
N ARG A 274 -11.10 -0.14 -12.79
CA ARG A 274 -10.55 -1.40 -12.30
C ARG A 274 -10.25 -1.24 -10.82
N ILE A 275 -10.75 -2.18 -10.01
CA ILE A 275 -10.60 -2.11 -8.56
C ILE A 275 -9.85 -3.34 -8.09
N ILE A 276 -8.70 -3.09 -7.47
CA ILE A 276 -7.81 -4.11 -6.90
C ILE A 276 -7.89 -3.97 -5.37
N VAL A 277 -8.14 -5.07 -4.68
CA VAL A 277 -8.16 -5.11 -3.22
C VAL A 277 -7.15 -6.16 -2.75
N ASN A 278 -6.22 -5.75 -1.90
CA ASN A 278 -5.16 -6.62 -1.36
C ASN A 278 -4.39 -7.37 -2.45
N GLY A 279 -4.10 -6.68 -3.58
CA GLY A 279 -3.35 -7.22 -4.70
C GLY A 279 -4.17 -8.08 -5.68
N VAL A 280 -5.45 -8.31 -5.42
CA VAL A 280 -6.34 -9.07 -6.33
C VAL A 280 -7.26 -8.12 -7.06
N GLN A 281 -7.41 -8.28 -8.39
CA GLN A 281 -8.47 -7.61 -9.11
C GLN A 281 -9.82 -8.15 -8.63
N ALA A 282 -10.49 -7.36 -7.80
CA ALA A 282 -11.74 -7.76 -7.18
C ALA A 282 -12.95 -7.38 -8.03
N PHE A 283 -12.91 -6.20 -8.67
CA PHE A 283 -14.05 -5.66 -9.39
C PHE A 283 -13.63 -4.86 -10.62
N THR A 284 -14.58 -4.74 -11.55
CA THR A 284 -14.65 -3.69 -12.57
C THR A 284 -15.98 -2.96 -12.43
N PHE A 285 -16.04 -1.69 -12.83
CA PHE A 285 -17.27 -0.92 -12.91
C PHE A 285 -17.22 -0.02 -14.14
N ASN A 286 -18.07 -0.30 -15.13
CA ASN A 286 -18.09 0.44 -16.38
C ASN A 286 -18.51 1.90 -16.18
N HIS A 287 -17.85 2.83 -16.89
CA HIS A 287 -18.27 4.20 -16.89
C HIS A 287 -19.70 4.32 -17.42
N ARG A 288 -20.56 4.97 -16.65
CA ARG A 288 -21.95 5.18 -17.04
C ARG A 288 -22.11 6.58 -17.61
N ARG A 289 -22.92 6.72 -18.65
CA ARG A 289 -23.17 8.01 -19.32
C ARG A 289 -23.75 9.02 -18.32
N GLY A 290 -23.34 10.29 -18.45
CA GLY A 290 -23.83 11.41 -17.62
C GLY A 290 -22.75 12.10 -16.76
N THR A 291 -21.52 11.60 -16.78
CA THR A 291 -20.37 12.21 -16.10
C THR A 291 -19.36 12.71 -17.14
N SER A 292 -19.72 13.75 -17.90
CA SER A 292 -18.80 14.38 -18.85
C SER A 292 -17.78 15.32 -18.19
N GLU A 293 -17.92 15.57 -16.89
CA GLU A 293 -17.02 16.40 -16.10
C GLU A 293 -15.91 15.55 -15.47
N PRO A 294 -14.71 16.11 -15.30
CA PRO A 294 -13.62 15.40 -14.64
C PRO A 294 -14.01 15.03 -13.20
N ASN A 295 -13.75 13.79 -12.83
CA ASN A 295 -13.86 13.34 -11.44
C ASN A 295 -12.64 13.89 -10.69
N ASP A 296 -12.85 14.83 -9.81
CA ASP A 296 -11.79 15.59 -9.14
C ASP A 296 -11.81 15.45 -7.61
N THR A 297 -12.73 14.69 -7.07
CA THR A 297 -12.90 14.57 -5.63
C THR A 297 -13.04 13.12 -5.20
N LEU A 298 -12.26 12.75 -4.16
CA LEU A 298 -12.39 11.50 -3.42
C LEU A 298 -13.10 11.77 -2.10
N GLU A 299 -14.09 10.96 -1.77
CA GLU A 299 -14.73 10.93 -0.45
C GLU A 299 -14.66 9.51 0.14
N VAL A 300 -14.40 9.40 1.44
CA VAL A 300 -14.43 8.13 2.19
C VAL A 300 -15.18 8.37 3.49
N ASP A 301 -16.19 7.51 3.77
CA ASP A 301 -16.96 7.61 5.00
C ASP A 301 -17.43 6.23 5.49
N GLY A 302 -17.74 6.13 6.77
CA GLY A 302 -18.26 4.94 7.44
C GLY A 302 -17.26 4.27 8.38
N ASN A 303 -17.41 2.97 8.58
CA ASN A 303 -16.68 2.21 9.60
C ASN A 303 -15.27 1.80 9.13
N VAL A 304 -14.42 2.77 8.89
CA VAL A 304 -13.05 2.60 8.41
C VAL A 304 -12.14 3.67 9.02
N THR A 305 -10.90 3.31 9.28
CA THR A 305 -9.82 4.26 9.59
C THR A 305 -8.86 4.27 8.40
N LEU A 306 -8.62 5.44 7.82
CA LEU A 306 -7.64 5.59 6.74
C LEU A 306 -6.23 5.75 7.32
N THR A 307 -5.27 5.07 6.71
CA THR A 307 -3.84 5.17 7.04
C THR A 307 -3.02 5.83 5.94
N SER A 308 -3.49 5.76 4.69
CA SER A 308 -2.85 6.41 3.55
C SER A 308 -3.85 6.63 2.41
N VAL A 309 -3.73 7.76 1.72
CA VAL A 309 -4.39 8.05 0.45
C VAL A 309 -3.37 8.67 -0.49
N MET A 310 -3.22 8.10 -1.69
CA MET A 310 -2.29 8.56 -2.73
C MET A 310 -3.04 8.68 -4.06
N PHE A 311 -2.70 9.75 -4.83
CA PHE A 311 -3.31 10.07 -6.12
C PHE A 311 -2.32 9.97 -7.27
#